data_56a970d925712072b0144a9b068d9fd9
#
_entry.id   56a970d925712072b0144a9b068d9fd9
#
_cell.length_a   1.000
_cell.length_b   1.000
_cell.length_c   1.000
_cell.angle_alpha   90.00
_cell.angle_beta   90.00
_cell.angle_gamma   90.00
#
_symmetry.space_group_name_H-M   'P 1'
#
loop_
_entity.id
_entity.type
_entity.pdbx_description
1 polymer ?
#
loop_
_entity_poly.entity_id
_entity_poly.type
_entity_poly.pdbx_seq_one_letter_code
_entity_poly.pdbx_strand_id
1 'polypeptide(L)'
;ARDLLQSGEGWERHGDILEAINQLGLDPEADFATLSGGNKRRVALARALVASENLLLDEPTNHLDIKTIAWLEDFLVRRVKTFVFISHDRAFVRRLATRIVEVDRSQLYSYACTFDQFLERREERLDAEEKQAAAFDKKLAQEEAWIRQGIKARRTRNMGRVRALQ
;
A
#
# COMPACT_ATOMS: atom_id res chain seq x y z
N ALA A 1 -5.93 11.37 28.76
CA ALA A 1 -4.89 10.97 27.77
C ALA A 1 -3.74 10.19 28.45
N ARG A 2 -3.24 10.68 29.60
CA ARG A 2 -2.14 10.06 30.34
C ARG A 2 -2.44 8.61 30.75
N ASP A 3 -3.64 8.34 31.29
CA ASP A 3 -4.05 7.01 31.72
C ASP A 3 -4.12 6.01 30.57
N LEU A 4 -4.51 6.45 29.37
CA LEU A 4 -4.55 5.63 28.18
C LEU A 4 -3.15 5.25 27.66
N LEU A 5 -2.14 6.08 27.93
CA LEU A 5 -0.74 5.83 27.57
C LEU A 5 -0.02 4.96 28.60
N GLN A 6 -0.45 4.99 29.88
CA GLN A 6 0.19 4.25 30.98
C GLN A 6 -0.31 2.80 31.16
N SER A 7 -1.26 2.34 30.39
CA SER A 7 -1.88 1.01 30.51
C SER A 7 -1.01 -0.18 30.06
N GLY A 8 0.27 0.01 29.77
CA GLY A 8 1.26 -1.03 29.49
C GLY A 8 2.55 -0.77 30.24
N GLU A 9 3.43 -1.73 30.44
CA GLU A 9 4.70 -1.77 31.22
C GLU A 9 5.53 -0.45 31.21
N GLY A 10 4.93 0.61 31.77
CA GLY A 10 5.16 2.00 31.41
C GLY A 10 6.31 2.72 32.11
N TRP A 11 7.00 2.11 33.10
CA TRP A 11 8.03 2.85 33.85
C TRP A 11 9.35 3.03 33.08
N GLU A 12 9.72 2.05 32.25
CA GLU A 12 10.94 2.14 31.43
C GLU A 12 10.78 3.08 30.22
N ARG A 13 9.53 3.37 29.81
CA ARG A 13 9.20 4.21 28.64
C ARG A 13 8.57 5.56 29.01
N HIS A 14 8.67 5.98 30.28
CA HIS A 14 8.06 7.24 30.74
C HIS A 14 8.54 8.46 29.92
N GLY A 15 9.81 8.50 29.59
CA GLY A 15 10.38 9.55 28.74
C GLY A 15 9.76 9.59 27.35
N ASP A 16 9.56 8.44 26.71
CA ASP A 16 8.97 8.32 25.37
C ASP A 16 7.49 8.74 25.39
N ILE A 17 6.77 8.46 26.49
CA ILE A 17 5.38 8.89 26.68
C ILE A 17 5.28 10.42 26.73
N LEU A 18 6.12 11.06 27.56
CA LEU A 18 6.14 12.51 27.70
C LEU A 18 6.55 13.19 26.39
N GLU A 19 7.54 12.63 25.69
CA GLU A 19 7.98 13.11 24.40
C GLU A 19 6.83 13.04 23.37
N ALA A 20 6.16 11.91 23.26
CA ALA A 20 5.05 11.71 22.32
C ALA A 20 3.86 12.67 22.63
N ILE A 21 3.51 12.84 23.91
CA ILE A 21 2.46 13.79 24.33
C ILE A 21 2.80 15.21 23.87
N ASN A 22 4.04 15.65 24.15
CA ASN A 22 4.48 17.00 23.83
C ASN A 22 4.55 17.24 22.32
N GLN A 23 5.17 16.34 21.58
CA GLN A 23 5.37 16.47 20.13
C GLN A 23 4.04 16.39 19.33
N LEU A 24 3.10 15.60 19.81
CA LEU A 24 1.77 15.51 19.21
C LEU A 24 0.81 16.63 19.68
N GLY A 25 1.27 17.53 20.54
CA GLY A 25 0.49 18.65 21.05
C GLY A 25 -0.73 18.19 21.86
N LEU A 26 -0.56 17.13 22.66
CA LEU A 26 -1.63 16.59 23.50
C LEU A 26 -1.60 17.20 24.88
N ASP A 27 -2.78 17.48 25.44
CA ASP A 27 -2.93 17.85 26.84
C ASP A 27 -3.03 16.56 27.68
N PRO A 28 -2.06 16.30 28.60
CA PRO A 28 -2.07 15.09 29.42
C PRO A 28 -3.26 15.01 30.37
N GLU A 29 -3.85 16.15 30.76
CA GLU A 29 -4.98 16.21 31.70
C GLU A 29 -6.35 16.22 30.99
N ALA A 30 -6.38 16.29 29.64
CA ALA A 30 -7.63 16.33 28.90
C ALA A 30 -8.39 15.01 29.00
N ASP A 31 -9.70 15.11 29.20
CA ASP A 31 -10.60 13.97 29.15
C ASP A 31 -10.75 13.49 27.70
N PHE A 32 -10.43 12.21 27.48
CA PHE A 32 -10.51 11.57 26.14
C PHE A 32 -11.92 11.70 25.52
N ALA A 33 -12.98 11.65 26.33
CA ALA A 33 -14.35 11.76 25.84
C ALA A 33 -14.62 13.09 25.15
N THR A 34 -14.02 14.18 25.65
CA THR A 34 -14.21 15.55 25.14
C THR A 34 -13.30 15.94 23.98
N LEU A 35 -12.30 15.11 23.66
CA LEU A 35 -11.36 15.39 22.59
C LEU A 35 -12.01 15.42 21.19
N SER A 36 -11.51 16.30 20.34
CA SER A 36 -11.82 16.31 18.91
C SER A 36 -11.38 15.00 18.25
N GLY A 37 -11.99 14.65 17.10
CA GLY A 37 -11.60 13.45 16.33
C GLY A 37 -10.11 13.44 15.96
N GLY A 38 -9.52 14.59 15.63
CA GLY A 38 -8.10 14.74 15.34
C GLY A 38 -7.23 14.43 16.56
N ASN A 39 -7.58 14.99 17.72
CA ASN A 39 -6.85 14.74 18.96
C ASN A 39 -7.00 13.28 19.43
N LYS A 40 -8.17 12.66 19.24
CA LYS A 40 -8.35 11.21 19.50
C LYS A 40 -7.41 10.35 18.66
N ARG A 41 -7.23 10.69 17.37
CA ARG A 41 -6.26 10.01 16.49
C ARG A 41 -4.83 10.21 16.95
N ARG A 42 -4.44 11.43 17.35
CA ARG A 42 -3.10 11.70 17.90
C ARG A 42 -2.84 10.91 19.20
N VAL A 43 -3.82 10.79 20.08
CA VAL A 43 -3.72 9.95 21.29
C VAL A 43 -3.57 8.48 20.92
N ALA A 44 -4.32 7.98 19.94
CA ALA A 44 -4.19 6.60 19.47
C ALA A 44 -2.80 6.34 18.85
N LEU A 45 -2.27 7.29 18.07
CA LEU A 45 -0.92 7.24 17.52
C LEU A 45 0.12 7.23 18.65
N ALA A 46 0.07 8.16 19.61
CA ALA A 46 0.97 8.20 20.74
C ALA A 46 1.00 6.88 21.51
N ARG A 47 -0.20 6.32 21.76
CA ARG A 47 -0.32 5.02 22.43
C ARG A 47 0.33 3.90 21.64
N ALA A 48 0.08 3.82 20.33
CA ALA A 48 0.67 2.81 19.47
C ALA A 48 2.20 2.89 19.47
N LEU A 49 2.76 4.10 19.32
CA LEU A 49 4.19 4.34 19.28
C LEU A 49 4.91 3.88 20.56
N VAL A 50 4.28 4.04 21.72
CA VAL A 50 4.90 3.71 23.01
C VAL A 50 4.63 2.26 23.43
N ALA A 51 3.49 1.68 23.06
CA ALA A 51 3.07 0.38 23.55
C ALA A 51 3.72 -0.81 22.82
N SER A 52 4.20 -0.64 21.60
CA SER A 52 4.56 -1.77 20.74
C SER A 52 5.91 -1.60 20.06
N GLU A 53 6.67 -2.69 19.96
CA GLU A 53 7.89 -2.78 19.14
C GLU A 53 7.58 -3.03 17.66
N ASN A 54 6.37 -3.53 17.37
CA ASN A 54 5.88 -3.79 16.03
C ASN A 54 4.63 -2.95 15.78
N LEU A 55 4.66 -2.09 14.76
CA LEU A 55 3.60 -1.14 14.48
C LEU A 55 2.95 -1.39 13.13
N LEU A 56 1.63 -1.22 13.09
CA LEU A 56 0.86 -1.10 11.87
C LEU A 56 0.20 0.28 11.85
N LEU A 57 0.57 1.12 10.90
CA LEU A 57 0.14 2.50 10.80
C LEU A 57 -0.62 2.73 9.48
N ASP A 58 -1.80 3.31 9.59
CA ASP A 58 -2.62 3.70 8.45
C ASP A 58 -2.68 5.23 8.36
N GLU A 59 -2.09 5.77 7.29
CA GLU A 59 -1.98 7.21 7.03
C GLU A 59 -1.52 8.03 8.25
N PRO A 60 -0.37 7.70 8.88
CA PRO A 60 0.05 8.30 10.14
C PRO A 60 0.39 9.79 10.03
N THR A 61 0.67 10.29 8.83
CA THR A 61 1.00 11.71 8.57
C THR A 61 -0.23 12.60 8.46
N ASN A 62 -1.43 12.03 8.32
CA ASN A 62 -2.65 12.80 8.17
C ASN A 62 -2.93 13.70 9.37
N HIS A 63 -3.17 14.98 9.10
CA HIS A 63 -3.45 16.02 10.09
C HIS A 63 -2.28 16.37 11.02
N LEU A 64 -1.06 15.97 10.68
CA LEU A 64 0.16 16.40 11.36
C LEU A 64 0.81 17.55 10.60
N ASP A 65 1.43 18.45 11.34
CA ASP A 65 2.30 19.48 10.74
C ASP A 65 3.69 18.91 10.41
N ILE A 66 4.44 19.65 9.60
CA ILE A 66 5.76 19.22 9.09
C ILE A 66 6.74 18.88 10.21
N LYS A 67 6.70 19.62 11.33
CA LYS A 67 7.60 19.37 12.47
C LYS A 67 7.25 18.07 13.16
N THR A 68 5.97 17.82 13.35
CA THR A 68 5.47 16.57 13.95
C THR A 68 5.75 15.36 13.05
N ILE A 69 5.64 15.53 11.71
CA ILE A 69 6.01 14.46 10.75
C ILE A 69 7.51 14.15 10.87
N ALA A 70 8.37 15.16 10.86
CA ALA A 70 9.82 14.97 10.98
C ALA A 70 10.21 14.27 12.30
N TRP A 71 9.55 14.64 13.41
CA TRP A 71 9.74 13.94 14.68
C TRP A 71 9.27 12.48 14.61
N LEU A 72 8.09 12.22 14.01
CA LEU A 72 7.55 10.87 13.85
C LEU A 72 8.49 9.97 13.05
N GLU A 73 9.05 10.48 11.95
CA GLU A 73 10.05 9.77 11.16
C GLU A 73 11.27 9.38 11.99
N ASP A 74 11.83 10.34 12.74
CA ASP A 74 12.98 10.11 13.60
C ASP A 74 12.65 9.13 14.76
N PHE A 75 11.45 9.22 15.32
CA PHE A 75 10.99 8.31 16.37
C PHE A 75 10.89 6.87 15.84
N LEU A 76 10.26 6.68 14.69
CA LEU A 76 10.11 5.35 14.06
C LEU A 76 11.47 4.71 13.80
N VAL A 77 12.42 5.45 13.24
CA VAL A 77 13.75 4.93 12.92
C VAL A 77 14.54 4.56 14.19
N ARG A 78 14.41 5.34 15.27
CA ARG A 78 15.25 5.15 16.47
C ARG A 78 14.66 4.19 17.49
N ARG A 79 13.33 4.11 17.58
CA ARG A 79 12.64 3.45 18.71
C ARG A 79 11.84 2.22 18.29
N VAL A 80 11.43 2.13 17.02
CA VAL A 80 10.56 1.05 16.58
C VAL A 80 11.36 0.02 15.81
N LYS A 81 11.28 -1.22 16.24
CA LYS A 81 12.04 -2.33 15.64
C LYS A 81 11.50 -2.74 14.27
N THR A 82 10.18 -2.81 14.17
CA THR A 82 9.51 -3.21 12.94
C THR A 82 8.22 -2.40 12.77
N PHE A 83 8.03 -1.81 11.61
CA PHE A 83 6.77 -1.14 11.30
C PHE A 83 6.35 -1.35 9.85
N VAL A 84 5.05 -1.43 9.67
CA VAL A 84 4.38 -1.44 8.37
C VAL A 84 3.45 -0.25 8.34
N PHE A 85 3.45 0.49 7.25
CA PHE A 85 2.59 1.65 7.12
C PHE A 85 1.99 1.77 5.72
N ILE A 86 0.81 2.38 5.66
CA ILE A 86 0.16 2.82 4.43
C ILE A 86 0.24 4.33 4.43
N SER A 87 0.71 4.95 3.36
CA SER A 87 0.75 6.40 3.23
C SER A 87 0.74 6.84 1.77
N HIS A 88 0.08 7.97 1.52
CA HIS A 88 0.16 8.71 0.26
C HIS A 88 1.28 9.78 0.26
N ASP A 89 1.90 10.02 1.39
CA ASP A 89 3.04 10.93 1.52
C ASP A 89 4.31 10.29 0.96
N ARG A 90 4.68 10.70 -0.25
CA ARG A 90 5.85 10.17 -0.95
C ARG A 90 7.16 10.48 -0.25
N ALA A 91 7.26 11.61 0.46
CA ALA A 91 8.45 11.98 1.21
C ALA A 91 8.64 11.05 2.40
N PHE A 92 7.56 10.79 3.14
CA PHE A 92 7.53 9.85 4.25
C PHE A 92 7.88 8.42 3.80
N VAL A 93 7.28 7.94 2.70
CA VAL A 93 7.62 6.62 2.13
C VAL A 93 9.07 6.54 1.71
N ARG A 94 9.57 7.55 0.98
CA ARG A 94 10.96 7.59 0.49
C ARG A 94 11.99 7.55 1.62
N ARG A 95 11.67 8.18 2.75
CA ARG A 95 12.57 8.25 3.91
C ARG A 95 12.60 6.95 4.73
N LEU A 96 11.47 6.28 4.87
CA LEU A 96 11.31 5.19 5.84
C LEU A 96 11.24 3.79 5.22
N ALA A 97 10.73 3.67 4.00
CA ALA A 97 10.49 2.36 3.41
C ALA A 97 11.79 1.67 2.98
N THR A 98 12.06 0.52 3.54
CA THR A 98 13.12 -0.41 3.10
C THR A 98 12.57 -1.53 2.23
N ARG A 99 11.27 -1.73 2.26
CA ARG A 99 10.51 -2.69 1.45
C ARG A 99 9.15 -2.09 1.13
N ILE A 100 8.70 -2.27 -0.10
CA ILE A 100 7.38 -1.84 -0.56
C ILE A 100 6.56 -3.05 -0.93
N VAL A 101 5.31 -3.06 -0.50
CA VAL A 101 4.33 -4.06 -0.87
C VAL A 101 3.20 -3.37 -1.63
N GLU A 102 3.06 -3.72 -2.89
CA GLU A 102 1.98 -3.23 -3.75
C GLU A 102 0.87 -4.28 -3.80
N VAL A 103 -0.37 -3.82 -3.66
CA VAL A 103 -1.58 -4.63 -3.88
C VAL A 103 -2.18 -4.20 -5.22
N ASP A 104 -2.13 -5.06 -6.22
CA ASP A 104 -2.71 -4.81 -7.54
C ASP A 104 -3.53 -6.01 -8.00
N ARG A 105 -4.79 -5.80 -8.39
CA ARG A 105 -5.73 -6.83 -8.90
C ARG A 105 -5.74 -8.10 -8.04
N SER A 106 -5.80 -7.94 -6.71
CA SER A 106 -5.77 -9.03 -5.72
C SER A 106 -4.45 -9.84 -5.70
N GLN A 107 -3.39 -9.32 -6.31
CA GLN A 107 -2.04 -9.87 -6.23
C GLN A 107 -1.18 -8.99 -5.33
N LEU A 108 -0.24 -9.62 -4.62
CA LEU A 108 0.74 -8.93 -3.77
C LEU A 108 2.11 -8.97 -4.45
N TYR A 109 2.66 -7.80 -4.72
CA TYR A 109 4.02 -7.64 -5.24
C TYR A 109 4.90 -7.04 -4.16
N SER A 110 6.00 -7.72 -3.83
CA SER A 110 6.94 -7.27 -2.78
C SER A 110 8.27 -6.87 -3.39
N TYR A 111 8.68 -5.63 -3.13
CA TYR A 111 9.90 -5.02 -3.63
C TYR A 111 10.82 -4.67 -2.46
N ALA A 112 11.92 -5.40 -2.29
CA ALA A 112 12.98 -5.06 -1.33
C ALA A 112 13.91 -4.02 -1.98
N CYS A 113 13.46 -2.77 -2.06
CA CYS A 113 14.17 -1.68 -2.71
C CYS A 113 13.68 -0.32 -2.20
N THR A 114 14.37 0.77 -2.58
CA THR A 114 13.95 2.14 -2.31
C THR A 114 12.68 2.51 -3.10
N PHE A 115 12.01 3.59 -2.68
CA PHE A 115 10.80 4.06 -3.35
C PHE A 115 11.04 4.42 -4.84
N ASP A 116 12.19 5.03 -5.15
CA ASP A 116 12.51 5.40 -6.53
C ASP A 116 12.76 4.16 -7.40
N GLN A 117 13.50 3.18 -6.90
CA GLN A 117 13.68 1.89 -7.58
C GLN A 117 12.36 1.08 -7.72
N PHE A 118 11.45 1.23 -6.78
CA PHE A 118 10.12 0.64 -6.89
C PHE A 118 9.34 1.23 -8.06
N LEU A 119 9.37 2.55 -8.24
CA LEU A 119 8.67 3.20 -9.35
C LEU A 119 9.19 2.70 -10.71
N GLU A 120 10.51 2.59 -10.88
CA GLU A 120 11.14 2.06 -12.09
C GLU A 120 10.72 0.61 -12.36
N ARG A 121 10.84 -0.27 -11.36
CA ARG A 121 10.46 -1.68 -11.49
C ARG A 121 8.97 -1.89 -11.74
N ARG A 122 8.14 -1.04 -11.15
CA ARG A 122 6.69 -1.05 -11.38
C ARG A 122 6.36 -0.68 -12.83
N GLU A 123 7.00 0.35 -13.38
CA GLU A 123 6.84 0.77 -14.76
C GLU A 123 7.29 -0.35 -15.72
N GLU A 124 8.47 -0.93 -15.51
CA GLU A 124 8.95 -2.08 -16.29
C GLU A 124 7.98 -3.26 -16.28
N ARG A 125 7.38 -3.56 -15.11
CA ARG A 125 6.38 -4.63 -14.99
C ARG A 125 5.12 -4.33 -15.79
N LEU A 126 4.59 -3.11 -15.67
CA LEU A 126 3.39 -2.69 -16.39
C LEU A 126 3.60 -2.72 -17.91
N ASP A 127 4.75 -2.24 -18.37
CA ASP A 127 5.14 -2.30 -19.78
C ASP A 127 5.24 -3.74 -20.31
N ALA A 128 5.79 -4.65 -19.50
CA ALA A 128 5.89 -6.06 -19.85
C ALA A 128 4.50 -6.72 -19.93
N GLU A 129 3.61 -6.42 -18.98
CA GLU A 129 2.23 -6.89 -18.96
C GLU A 129 1.45 -6.39 -20.19
N GLU A 130 1.60 -5.11 -20.55
CA GLU A 130 0.94 -4.53 -21.73
C GLU A 130 1.40 -5.20 -23.03
N LYS A 131 2.73 -5.40 -23.18
CA LYS A 131 3.30 -6.10 -24.33
C LYS A 131 2.81 -7.55 -24.44
N GLN A 132 2.71 -8.25 -23.29
CA GLN A 132 2.17 -9.62 -23.26
C GLN A 132 0.68 -9.65 -23.61
N ALA A 133 -0.12 -8.72 -23.10
CA ALA A 133 -1.53 -8.62 -23.43
C ALA A 133 -1.74 -8.34 -24.93
N ALA A 134 -1.01 -7.39 -25.49
CA ALA A 134 -1.08 -7.08 -26.94
C ALA A 134 -0.66 -8.27 -27.82
N ALA A 135 0.38 -9.02 -27.41
CA ALA A 135 0.80 -10.23 -28.11
C ALA A 135 -0.26 -11.34 -28.05
N PHE A 136 -0.91 -11.50 -26.90
CA PHE A 136 -2.01 -12.45 -26.71
C PHE A 136 -3.21 -12.09 -27.58
N ASP A 137 -3.64 -10.81 -27.57
CA ASP A 137 -4.76 -10.33 -28.38
C ASP A 137 -4.50 -10.53 -29.88
N LYS A 138 -3.28 -10.24 -30.33
CA LYS A 138 -2.87 -10.49 -31.72
C LYS A 138 -2.97 -11.97 -32.09
N LYS A 139 -2.51 -12.85 -31.22
CA LYS A 139 -2.58 -14.31 -31.43
C LYS A 139 -4.03 -14.79 -31.46
N LEU A 140 -4.86 -14.29 -30.54
CA LEU A 140 -6.28 -14.61 -30.47
C LEU A 140 -7.00 -14.19 -31.76
N ALA A 141 -6.74 -12.97 -32.23
CA ALA A 141 -7.31 -12.46 -33.47
C ALA A 141 -6.90 -13.31 -34.71
N GLN A 142 -5.67 -13.79 -34.76
CA GLN A 142 -5.19 -14.70 -35.78
C GLN A 142 -5.91 -16.05 -35.74
N GLU A 143 -6.07 -16.64 -34.57
CA GLU A 143 -6.79 -17.91 -34.38
C GLU A 143 -8.28 -17.77 -34.74
N GLU A 144 -8.93 -16.69 -34.34
CA GLU A 144 -10.31 -16.41 -34.72
C GLU A 144 -10.48 -16.27 -36.26
N ALA A 145 -9.58 -15.54 -36.90
CA ALA A 145 -9.59 -15.40 -38.37
C ALA A 145 -9.43 -16.75 -39.06
N TRP A 146 -8.52 -17.60 -38.56
CA TRP A 146 -8.30 -18.94 -39.07
C TRP A 146 -9.54 -19.84 -38.92
N ILE A 147 -10.18 -19.82 -37.74
CA ILE A 147 -11.43 -20.56 -37.50
C ILE A 147 -12.54 -20.12 -38.45
N ARG A 148 -12.72 -18.80 -38.65
CA ARG A 148 -13.73 -18.24 -39.55
C ARG A 148 -13.50 -18.68 -41.00
N GLN A 149 -12.25 -18.72 -41.44
CA GLN A 149 -11.87 -19.20 -42.78
C GLN A 149 -12.11 -20.70 -42.92
N GLY A 150 -11.74 -21.51 -41.94
CA GLY A 150 -11.96 -22.95 -41.92
C GLY A 150 -13.43 -23.34 -41.94
N ILE A 151 -14.30 -22.60 -41.28
CA ILE A 151 -15.76 -22.79 -41.30
C ILE A 151 -16.33 -22.45 -42.67
N LYS A 152 -15.88 -21.36 -43.31
CA LYS A 152 -16.30 -21.00 -44.67
C LYS A 152 -15.88 -22.04 -45.70
N ALA A 153 -14.65 -22.52 -45.67
CA ALA A 153 -14.13 -23.54 -46.55
C ALA A 153 -14.89 -24.88 -46.44
N ARG A 154 -15.20 -25.32 -45.21
CA ARG A 154 -16.05 -26.51 -44.99
C ARG A 154 -17.47 -26.35 -45.52
N ARG A 155 -18.08 -25.18 -45.33
CA ARG A 155 -19.44 -24.87 -45.80
C ARG A 155 -19.49 -24.87 -47.34
N THR A 156 -18.50 -24.29 -48.00
CA THR A 156 -18.40 -24.28 -49.47
C THR A 156 -18.18 -25.68 -50.01
N ARG A 157 -17.35 -26.52 -49.37
CA ARG A 157 -17.11 -27.91 -49.79
C ARG A 157 -18.32 -28.80 -49.60
N ASN A 158 -19.13 -28.60 -48.56
CA ASN A 158 -20.39 -29.31 -48.35
C ASN A 158 -21.45 -28.90 -49.38
N MET A 159 -21.55 -27.61 -49.72
CA MET A 159 -22.47 -27.12 -50.76
C MET A 159 -22.11 -27.67 -52.16
N GLY A 160 -20.82 -27.80 -52.46
CA GLY A 160 -20.36 -28.45 -53.68
C GLY A 160 -20.75 -29.95 -53.79
N ARG A 161 -20.66 -30.69 -52.67
CA ARG A 161 -21.09 -32.09 -52.60
C ARG A 161 -22.60 -32.26 -52.74
N VAL A 162 -23.39 -31.38 -52.16
CA VAL A 162 -24.87 -31.40 -52.29
C VAL A 162 -25.30 -31.09 -53.72
N ARG A 163 -24.64 -30.18 -54.44
CA ARG A 163 -24.91 -29.91 -55.86
C ARG A 163 -24.50 -31.02 -56.85
N ALA A 164 -23.51 -31.83 -56.46
CA ALA A 164 -23.06 -32.97 -57.24
C ALA A 164 -23.97 -34.21 -57.09
N LEU A 165 -24.91 -34.19 -56.16
CA LEU A 165 -25.88 -35.24 -55.87
C LEU A 165 -27.27 -34.91 -56.37
N GLN A 166 -27.51 -33.76 -57.01
CA GLN A 166 -28.67 -33.36 -57.76
C GLN A 166 -28.40 -33.44 -59.26
#